data_e85d733c0d82cdfa5a31070595c75b6f
#
_entry.id   e85d733c0d82cdfa5a31070595c75b6f
#
_cell.length_a   1.000
_cell.length_b   1.000
_cell.length_c   1.000
_cell.angle_alpha   90.00
_cell.angle_beta   90.00
_cell.angle_gamma   90.00
#
_symmetry.space_group_name_H-M   'P 1'
#
loop_
_entity.id
_entity.type
_entity.pdbx_description
1 polymer ?
#
loop_
_entity_poly.entity_id
_entity_poly.type
_entity_poly.pdbx_seq_one_letter_code
_entity_poly.pdbx_strand_id
1 'polypeptide(L)' 'SRVSLIGNVVNVGENSFILDDGTGKIEVISEMPVERNKLFRVFCSVIDEKLKADVVQDMEGLDLNLFKKVKELYNSSGV' A
#
# COMPACT_ATOMS: atom_id res chain seq x y z
N SER A 1 7.22 5.82 -15.91
CA SER A 1 6.08 6.43 -15.22
C SER A 1 5.81 5.72 -13.90
N ARG A 2 5.22 6.45 -12.97
CA ARG A 2 4.90 5.94 -11.65
C ARG A 2 3.41 5.97 -11.41
N VAL A 3 2.91 4.95 -10.72
CA VAL A 3 1.50 4.86 -10.35
C VAL A 3 1.37 4.56 -8.88
N SER A 4 0.27 4.99 -8.28
CA SER A 4 -0.06 4.71 -6.89
C SER A 4 -1.34 3.90 -6.86
N LEU A 5 -1.32 2.79 -6.13
CA LEU A 5 -2.44 1.88 -6.02
C LEU A 5 -2.79 1.67 -4.55
N ILE A 6 -4.08 1.53 -4.27
CA ILE A 6 -4.56 1.17 -2.94
C ILE A 6 -5.50 -0.01 -3.12
N GLY A 7 -5.27 -1.08 -2.36
CA GLY A 7 -6.15 -2.23 -2.44
C GLY A 7 -5.78 -3.30 -1.43
N ASN A 8 -6.55 -4.35 -1.43
CA ASN A 8 -6.32 -5.50 -0.56
C ASN A 8 -5.42 -6.51 -1.25
N VAL A 9 -4.46 -7.05 -0.52
CA VAL A 9 -3.63 -8.13 -1.01
C VAL A 9 -4.42 -9.42 -0.93
N VAL A 10 -4.69 -10.04 -2.08
CA VAL A 10 -5.51 -11.25 -2.15
C VAL A 10 -4.69 -12.50 -2.40
N ASN A 11 -3.46 -12.35 -2.87
CA ASN A 11 -2.55 -13.48 -3.07
C ASN A 11 -1.10 -13.00 -2.97
N VAL A 12 -0.24 -13.85 -2.45
CA VAL A 12 1.19 -13.55 -2.28
C VAL A 12 2.01 -14.66 -2.91
N GLY A 13 2.86 -14.30 -3.86
CA GLY A 13 3.83 -15.20 -4.46
C GLY A 13 5.25 -14.93 -3.93
N GLU A 14 6.24 -15.57 -4.53
CA GLU A 14 7.63 -15.39 -4.11
C GLU A 14 8.17 -14.01 -4.41
N ASN A 15 7.88 -13.48 -5.59
CA ASN A 15 8.40 -12.19 -6.05
C ASN A 15 7.30 -11.25 -6.52
N SER A 16 6.05 -11.55 -6.18
CA SER A 16 4.92 -10.72 -6.58
C SER A 16 3.73 -10.93 -5.65
N PHE A 17 2.79 -10.03 -5.72
CA PHE A 17 1.51 -10.20 -5.04
C PHE A 17 0.40 -9.65 -5.92
N ILE A 18 -0.82 -10.10 -5.65
CA ILE A 18 -2.01 -9.63 -6.35
C ILE A 18 -2.75 -8.66 -5.45
N LEU A 19 -3.01 -7.47 -5.98
CA LEU A 19 -3.73 -6.42 -5.29
C LEU A 19 -5.10 -6.25 -5.91
N ASP A 20 -6.15 -6.25 -5.09
CA ASP A 20 -7.52 -6.01 -5.53
C ASP A 20 -7.90 -4.58 -5.11
N ASP A 21 -8.07 -3.71 -6.09
CA ASP A 21 -8.39 -2.30 -5.86
C ASP A 21 -9.90 -2.00 -5.89
N GLY A 22 -10.72 -3.04 -5.96
CA GLY A 22 -12.16 -2.89 -6.05
C GLY A 22 -12.70 -2.88 -7.48
N THR A 23 -11.86 -2.62 -8.47
CA THR A 23 -12.24 -2.65 -9.89
C THR A 23 -11.66 -3.84 -10.63
N GLY A 24 -10.66 -4.47 -10.06
CA GLY A 24 -10.00 -5.63 -10.64
C GLY A 24 -8.79 -6.02 -9.85
N LYS A 25 -8.13 -7.06 -10.29
CA LYS A 25 -6.92 -7.59 -9.66
C LYS A 25 -5.70 -7.21 -10.48
N ILE A 26 -4.66 -6.79 -9.80
CA ILE A 26 -3.44 -6.30 -10.42
C ILE A 26 -2.24 -7.04 -9.82
N GLU A 27 -1.39 -7.58 -10.67
CA GLU A 27 -0.16 -8.20 -10.21
C GLU A 27 0.92 -7.14 -10.04
N VAL A 28 1.55 -7.13 -8.88
CA VAL A 28 2.64 -6.20 -8.57
C VAL A 28 3.88 -7.01 -8.22
N ILE A 29 4.98 -6.73 -8.90
CA ILE A 29 6.26 -7.38 -8.63
C ILE A 29 6.91 -6.69 -7.43
N SER A 30 7.22 -7.45 -6.41
CA SER A 30 7.82 -6.91 -5.19
C SER A 30 8.57 -8.00 -4.44
N GLU A 31 9.73 -7.62 -3.91
CA GLU A 31 10.49 -8.47 -2.98
C GLU A 31 10.17 -8.12 -1.53
N MET A 32 9.37 -7.08 -1.32
CA MET A 32 9.00 -6.65 0.02
C MET A 32 7.93 -7.56 0.60
N PRO A 33 8.00 -7.86 1.91
CA PRO A 33 7.00 -8.70 2.54
C PRO A 33 5.65 -7.99 2.60
N VAL A 34 4.60 -8.69 2.22
CA VAL A 34 3.22 -8.23 2.34
C VAL A 34 2.38 -9.35 2.94
N GLU A 35 1.28 -8.97 3.57
CA GLU A 35 0.38 -9.95 4.18
C GLU A 35 -0.94 -9.98 3.41
N ARG A 36 -1.49 -11.19 3.29
CA ARG A 36 -2.79 -11.39 2.64
C ARG A 36 -3.92 -10.80 3.49
N ASN A 37 -4.97 -10.40 2.80
CA ASN A 37 -6.20 -9.87 3.42
C ASN A 37 -5.98 -8.56 4.18
N LYS A 38 -4.97 -7.80 3.79
CA LYS A 38 -4.71 -6.48 4.35
C LYS A 38 -4.72 -5.42 3.28
N LEU A 39 -5.06 -4.21 3.69
CA LEU A 39 -5.09 -3.06 2.80
C LEU A 39 -3.69 -2.44 2.73
N PHE A 40 -3.19 -2.30 1.50
CA PHE A 40 -1.89 -1.69 1.25
C PHE A 40 -2.01 -0.55 0.26
N ARG A 41 -1.18 0.45 0.47
CA ARG A 41 -0.90 1.46 -0.55
C ARG A 41 0.45 1.11 -1.18
N VAL A 42 0.48 1.05 -2.51
CA VAL A 42 1.67 0.64 -3.22
C VAL A 42 2.04 1.72 -4.24
N PHE A 43 3.26 2.20 -4.17
CA PHE A 43 3.83 3.09 -5.17
C PHE A 43 4.66 2.24 -6.12
N CYS A 44 4.29 2.24 -7.39
CA CYS A 44 4.87 1.36 -8.39
C CYS A 44 5.50 2.14 -9.52
N SER A 45 6.53 1.55 -10.12
CA SER A 45 7.06 1.99 -11.41
C SER A 45 6.61 1.02 -12.48
N VAL A 46 6.27 1.55 -13.66
CA VAL A 46 5.93 0.73 -14.82
C VAL A 46 7.21 0.44 -15.59
N ILE A 47 7.58 -0.83 -15.65
CA ILE A 47 8.80 -1.29 -16.34
C ILE A 47 8.42 -2.49 -17.20
N ASP A 48 8.64 -2.39 -18.51
CA ASP A 48 8.34 -3.45 -19.47
C ASP A 48 6.92 -3.99 -19.34
N GLU A 49 5.96 -3.08 -19.23
CA GLU A 49 4.53 -3.38 -19.09
C GLU A 49 4.18 -4.09 -17.78
N LYS A 50 5.10 -4.06 -16.81
CA LYS A 50 4.90 -4.66 -15.49
C LYS A 50 4.97 -3.59 -14.42
N LEU A 51 4.24 -3.80 -13.34
CA LEU A 51 4.28 -2.92 -12.19
C LEU A 51 5.27 -3.47 -11.16
N LYS A 52 6.25 -2.67 -10.83
CA LYS A 52 7.23 -3.02 -9.81
C LYS A 52 7.05 -2.08 -8.62
N ALA A 53 6.87 -2.64 -7.44
CA ALA A 53 6.67 -1.85 -6.23
C ALA A 53 7.98 -1.15 -5.82
N ASP A 54 7.89 0.16 -5.63
CA ASP A 54 8.99 0.96 -5.07
C ASP A 54 8.80 1.11 -3.56
N VAL A 55 7.56 1.34 -3.13
CA VAL A 55 7.21 1.50 -1.72
C VAL A 55 5.89 0.77 -1.46
N VAL A 56 5.84 0.04 -0.36
CA VAL A 56 4.64 -0.66 0.09
C VAL A 56 4.33 -0.17 1.50
N GLN A 57 3.10 0.33 1.69
CA GLN A 57 2.65 0.84 2.99
C GLN A 57 1.46 0.02 3.48
N ASP A 58 1.58 -0.54 4.68
CA ASP A 58 0.49 -1.25 5.34
C ASP A 58 -0.48 -0.22 5.90
N MET A 59 -1.64 -0.09 5.26
CA MET A 59 -2.65 0.90 5.67
C MET A 59 -3.42 0.46 6.91
N GLU A 60 -3.51 -0.83 7.16
CA GLU A 60 -4.18 -1.36 8.35
C GLU A 60 -3.28 -1.35 9.57
N GLY A 61 -1.97 -1.33 9.36
CA GLY A 61 -1.00 -1.16 10.43
C GLY A 61 -0.96 0.24 11.00
N LEU A 62 -1.59 1.20 10.32
CA LEU A 62 -1.74 2.53 10.86
C LEU A 62 -2.76 2.49 11.99
N ASP A 63 -2.32 2.83 13.20
CA ASP A 63 -3.21 2.97 14.32
C ASP A 63 -3.99 4.28 14.15
N LEU A 64 -5.27 4.15 13.82
CA LEU A 64 -6.13 5.31 13.59
C LEU A 64 -6.22 6.19 14.84
N ASN A 65 -6.17 5.59 16.02
CA ASN A 65 -6.17 6.35 17.27
C ASN A 65 -4.89 7.15 17.42
N LEU A 66 -3.76 6.54 17.07
CA LEU A 66 -2.47 7.23 17.09
C LEU A 66 -2.45 8.36 16.07
N PHE A 67 -2.98 8.11 14.89
CA PHE A 67 -3.08 9.13 13.86
C PHE A 67 -3.92 10.31 14.30
N LYS A 68 -5.08 10.06 14.89
CA LYS A 68 -5.94 11.11 15.43
C LYS A 68 -5.25 11.90 16.53
N LYS A 69 -4.54 11.22 17.41
CA LYS A 69 -3.81 11.83 18.50
C LYS A 69 -2.72 12.76 18.01
N VAL A 70 -1.97 12.31 17.00
CA VAL A 70 -0.94 13.14 16.37
C VAL A 70 -1.56 14.36 15.72
N LYS A 71 -2.68 14.19 15.04
CA LYS A 71 -3.39 15.29 14.39
C LYS A 71 -3.91 16.31 15.41
N GLU A 72 -4.44 15.84 16.51
CA GLU A 72 -4.91 16.72 17.60
C GLU A 72 -3.77 17.52 18.21
N LEU A 73 -2.66 16.87 18.48
CA LEU A 73 -1.47 17.54 19.01
C LEU A 73 -0.93 18.57 18.02
N TYR A 74 -0.91 18.23 16.75
CA TYR A 74 -0.46 19.13 15.71
C TYR A 74 -1.37 20.35 15.61
N ASN A 75 -2.67 20.13 15.63
CA ASN A 75 -3.63 21.22 15.57
C ASN A 75 -3.57 22.12 16.80
N SER A 76 -3.33 21.55 17.99
CA SER A 76 -3.24 22.34 19.21
C SER A 76 -1.95 23.13 19.31
N SER A 77 -0.87 22.64 18.77
CA SER A 77 0.43 23.28 18.87
C SER A 77 0.78 24.14 17.68
N GLY A 78 0.18 23.89 16.55
CA GLY A 78 0.49 24.55 15.30
C GLY A 78 -0.31 25.79 14.99
N VAL A 79 -1.11 26.16 15.91
CA VAL A 79 -2.01 27.29 15.69
C VAL A 79 -1.42 28.55 16.26
#